data_de4b6fdcc9855ebf85bac5021d51f9a4
#
_entry.id   de4b6fdcc9855ebf85bac5021d51f9a4
#
_cell.length_a   1.000
_cell.length_b   1.000
_cell.length_c   1.000
_cell.angle_alpha   90.00
_cell.angle_beta   90.00
_cell.angle_gamma   90.00
#
_symmetry.space_group_name_H-M   'P 1'
#
loop_
_entity.id
_entity.type
_entity.pdbx_description
1 polymer ?
#
loop_
_entity_poly.entity_id
_entity_poly.type
_entity_poly.pdbx_seq_one_letter_code
_entity_poly.pdbx_strand_id
1 'polypeptide(L)'
;GDMQGIYSITKAAVISMTKSFAKECGSLNIRVNALLPGLTDTKFASALTTNEQILKHALKVIPLGRVADPDEMAGTVLYLVSDASTYTTGTTVVVDGGMLA
;
A
#
# COMPACT_ATOMS: atom_id res chain seq x y z
N GLY A 1 -9.81 -17.24 -1.11
CA GLY A 1 -10.64 -17.22 -2.29
C GLY A 1 -9.95 -16.60 -3.49
N ASP A 2 -10.64 -16.58 -4.60
CA ASP A 2 -10.09 -16.08 -5.87
C ASP A 2 -9.63 -14.64 -5.79
N MET A 3 -10.35 -13.82 -5.03
CA MET A 3 -9.99 -12.41 -4.83
C MET A 3 -8.65 -12.25 -4.11
N GLN A 4 -8.37 -13.10 -3.15
CA GLN A 4 -7.09 -13.07 -2.42
C GLN A 4 -5.94 -13.51 -3.33
N GLY A 5 -6.15 -14.50 -4.20
CA GLY A 5 -5.14 -14.94 -5.14
C GLY A 5 -4.76 -13.85 -6.14
N ILE A 6 -5.75 -13.17 -6.71
CA ILE A 6 -5.54 -12.06 -7.65
C ILE A 6 -4.80 -10.90 -6.95
N TYR A 7 -5.22 -10.56 -5.74
CA TYR A 7 -4.57 -9.50 -4.96
C TYR A 7 -3.10 -9.83 -4.70
N SER A 8 -2.79 -11.07 -4.30
CA SER A 8 -1.42 -11.50 -4.03
C SER A 8 -0.55 -11.43 -5.28
N ILE A 9 -1.07 -11.83 -6.44
CA ILE A 9 -0.36 -11.76 -7.71
C ILE A 9 -0.08 -10.32 -8.09
N THR A 10 -1.07 -9.46 -7.99
CA THR A 10 -0.94 -8.02 -8.30
C THR A 10 0.10 -7.36 -7.38
N LYS A 11 0.06 -7.66 -6.10
CA LYS A 11 1.01 -7.13 -5.12
C LYS A 11 2.43 -7.58 -5.45
N ALA A 12 2.64 -8.87 -5.75
CA ALA A 12 3.94 -9.40 -6.12
C ALA A 12 4.47 -8.75 -7.39
N ALA A 13 3.60 -8.51 -8.39
CA ALA A 13 3.98 -7.83 -9.62
C ALA A 13 4.43 -6.40 -9.37
N VAL A 14 3.71 -5.64 -8.54
CA VAL A 14 4.08 -4.25 -8.20
C VAL A 14 5.42 -4.20 -7.48
N ILE A 15 5.66 -5.11 -6.54
CA ILE A 15 6.92 -5.17 -5.80
C ILE A 15 8.08 -5.50 -6.75
N SER A 16 7.89 -6.46 -7.65
CA SER A 16 8.90 -6.85 -8.62
C SER A 16 9.23 -5.72 -9.59
N MET A 17 8.22 -5.06 -10.13
CA MET A 17 8.39 -3.90 -11.01
C MET A 17 9.13 -2.77 -10.32
N THR A 18 8.78 -2.48 -9.08
CA THR A 18 9.43 -1.43 -8.28
C THR A 18 10.92 -1.70 -8.16
N LYS A 19 11.31 -2.92 -7.84
CA LYS A 19 12.70 -3.30 -7.71
C LYS A 19 13.45 -3.21 -9.03
N SER A 20 12.84 -3.70 -10.12
CA SER A 20 13.44 -3.66 -11.45
C SER A 20 13.67 -2.24 -11.93
N PHE A 21 12.65 -1.39 -11.82
CA PHE A 21 12.78 0.02 -12.23
C PHE A 21 13.75 0.80 -11.36
N ALA A 22 13.79 0.50 -10.06
CA ALA A 22 14.78 1.13 -9.18
C ALA A 22 16.20 0.83 -9.61
N LYS A 23 16.46 -0.41 -9.99
CA LYS A 23 17.79 -0.82 -10.48
C LYS A 23 18.15 -0.16 -11.82
N GLU A 24 17.18 -0.06 -12.73
CA GLU A 24 17.42 0.54 -14.04
C GLU A 24 17.59 2.05 -13.98
N CYS A 25 16.81 2.70 -13.10
CA CYS A 25 16.75 4.17 -13.06
C CYS A 25 17.74 4.79 -12.07
N GLY A 26 18.38 3.98 -11.23
CA GLY A 26 19.30 4.50 -10.22
C GLY A 26 20.46 5.29 -10.79
N SER A 27 21.03 4.87 -11.92
CA SER A 27 22.12 5.58 -12.59
C SER A 27 21.69 6.95 -13.12
N LEU A 28 20.38 7.17 -13.27
CA LEU A 28 19.81 8.45 -13.69
C LEU A 28 19.39 9.31 -12.50
N ASN A 29 19.72 8.86 -11.29
CA ASN A 29 19.30 9.52 -10.04
C ASN A 29 17.78 9.63 -9.93
N ILE A 30 17.07 8.62 -10.42
CA ILE A 30 15.62 8.50 -10.29
C ILE A 30 15.33 7.40 -9.29
N ARG A 31 14.56 7.71 -8.25
CA ARG A 31 14.14 6.76 -7.23
C ARG A 31 12.76 6.21 -7.55
N VAL A 32 12.58 4.92 -7.32
CA VAL A 32 11.31 4.22 -7.58
C VAL A 32 10.96 3.40 -6.34
N ASN A 33 9.85 3.73 -5.74
CA ASN A 33 9.35 3.07 -4.54
C ASN A 33 7.87 2.77 -4.69
N ALA A 34 7.36 1.86 -3.89
CA ALA A 34 5.95 1.51 -3.89
C ALA A 34 5.33 1.77 -2.53
N LEU A 35 4.10 2.26 -2.54
CA LEU A 35 3.26 2.32 -1.36
C LEU A 35 2.12 1.32 -1.55
N LEU A 36 1.94 0.44 -0.58
CA LEU A 36 0.86 -0.54 -0.57
C LEU A 36 -0.11 -0.18 0.56
N PRO A 37 -1.21 0.50 0.25
CA PRO A 37 -2.21 0.81 1.27
C PRO A 37 -3.07 -0.41 1.58
N GLY A 38 -3.56 -0.47 2.81
CA GLY A 38 -4.59 -1.41 3.20
C GLY A 38 -5.98 -0.87 2.90
N LEU A 39 -6.96 -1.35 3.65
CA LEU A 39 -8.35 -0.90 3.49
C LEU A 39 -8.46 0.56 3.90
N THR A 40 -8.81 1.40 2.93
CA THR A 40 -8.88 2.85 3.08
C THR A 40 -10.28 3.32 2.71
N ASP A 41 -10.82 4.26 3.46
CA ASP A 41 -12.16 4.80 3.23
C ASP A 41 -12.13 5.79 2.07
N THR A 42 -12.30 5.27 0.86
CA THR A 42 -12.35 6.05 -0.37
C THR A 42 -13.73 5.90 -1.02
N LYS A 43 -14.02 6.73 -2.03
CA LYS A 43 -15.25 6.58 -2.79
C LYS A 43 -15.37 5.19 -3.42
N PHE A 44 -14.26 4.63 -3.89
CA PHE A 44 -14.23 3.30 -4.47
C PHE A 44 -14.51 2.22 -3.42
N ALA A 45 -13.92 2.36 -2.25
CA ALA A 45 -14.06 1.40 -1.16
C ALA A 45 -15.34 1.58 -0.34
N SER A 46 -16.06 2.70 -0.50
CA SER A 46 -17.23 3.00 0.32
C SER A 46 -18.33 1.95 0.17
N ALA A 47 -18.48 1.35 -1.00
CA ALA A 47 -19.43 0.27 -1.21
C ALA A 47 -19.12 -0.96 -0.36
N LEU A 48 -17.84 -1.24 -0.10
CA LEU A 48 -17.41 -2.32 0.77
C LEU A 48 -17.60 -1.95 2.25
N THR A 49 -17.30 -0.71 2.61
CA THR A 49 -17.40 -0.25 3.99
C THR A 49 -18.84 -0.04 4.44
N THR A 50 -19.80 0.09 3.52
CA THR A 50 -21.23 0.16 3.84
C THR A 50 -21.84 -1.21 4.13
N ASN A 51 -21.20 -2.31 3.76
CA ASN A 51 -21.65 -3.65 4.09
C ASN A 51 -21.11 -4.04 5.47
N GLU A 52 -21.98 -4.11 6.47
CA GLU A 52 -21.58 -4.36 7.86
C GLU A 52 -20.83 -5.69 8.04
N GLN A 53 -21.24 -6.74 7.31
CA GLN A 53 -20.60 -8.05 7.47
C GLN A 53 -19.20 -8.04 6.87
N ILE A 54 -19.02 -7.43 5.69
CA ILE A 54 -17.70 -7.31 5.05
C ILE A 54 -16.79 -6.45 5.91
N LEU A 55 -17.28 -5.31 6.39
CA LEU A 55 -16.52 -4.42 7.25
C LEU A 55 -16.12 -5.10 8.56
N LYS A 56 -17.07 -5.79 9.19
CA LYS A 56 -16.81 -6.50 10.45
C LYS A 56 -15.74 -7.57 10.28
N HIS A 57 -15.77 -8.30 9.17
CA HIS A 57 -14.75 -9.29 8.87
C HIS A 57 -13.39 -8.64 8.64
N ALA A 58 -13.36 -7.57 7.85
CA ALA A 58 -12.12 -6.84 7.56
C ALA A 58 -11.48 -6.29 8.84
N LEU A 59 -12.28 -5.71 9.74
CA LEU A 59 -11.78 -5.15 10.98
C LEU A 59 -11.17 -6.20 11.92
N LYS A 60 -11.59 -7.46 11.80
CA LYS A 60 -11.01 -8.55 12.60
C LYS A 60 -9.60 -8.89 12.20
N VAL A 61 -9.26 -8.72 10.92
CA VAL A 61 -7.93 -9.08 10.40
C VAL A 61 -6.96 -7.89 10.37
N ILE A 62 -7.43 -6.69 10.72
CA ILE A 62 -6.60 -5.50 10.80
C ILE A 62 -6.24 -5.26 12.27
N PRO A 63 -4.98 -5.43 12.68
CA PRO A 63 -4.57 -5.23 14.07
C PRO A 63 -4.96 -3.89 14.67
N LEU A 64 -4.89 -2.78 13.90
CA LEU A 64 -5.32 -1.48 14.39
C LEU A 64 -6.83 -1.35 14.51
N GLY A 65 -7.60 -2.32 13.97
CA GLY A 65 -9.04 -2.43 14.19
C GLY A 65 -9.89 -1.37 13.54
N ARG A 66 -9.38 -0.70 12.52
CA ARG A 66 -10.12 0.33 11.81
C ARG A 66 -9.68 0.46 10.37
N VAL A 67 -10.55 1.05 9.55
CA VAL A 67 -10.25 1.46 8.18
C VAL A 67 -9.41 2.74 8.23
N ALA A 68 -8.44 2.88 7.33
CA ALA A 68 -7.63 4.07 7.27
C ALA A 68 -8.40 5.23 6.64
N ASP A 69 -8.10 6.44 7.11
CA ASP A 69 -8.47 7.66 6.40
C ASP A 69 -7.48 7.86 5.24
N PRO A 70 -7.94 8.32 4.05
CA PRO A 70 -7.02 8.59 2.93
C PRO A 70 -5.85 9.51 3.29
N ASP A 71 -6.06 10.47 4.18
CA ASP A 71 -5.01 11.39 4.62
C ASP A 71 -3.87 10.67 5.34
N GLU A 72 -4.10 9.47 5.85
CA GLU A 72 -3.07 8.69 6.53
C GLU A 72 -2.02 8.13 5.56
N MET A 73 -2.28 8.19 4.26
CA MET A 73 -1.30 7.83 3.24
C MET A 73 -0.38 8.99 2.87
N ALA A 74 -0.82 10.22 3.13
CA ALA A 74 -0.13 11.42 2.67
C ALA A 74 1.28 11.56 3.25
N GLY A 75 1.48 11.24 4.52
CA GLY A 75 2.80 11.33 5.15
C GLY A 75 3.83 10.41 4.50
N THR A 76 3.42 9.19 4.16
CA THR A 76 4.30 8.24 3.47
C THR A 76 4.65 8.71 2.07
N VAL A 77 3.65 9.22 1.32
CA VAL A 77 3.91 9.77 -0.01
C VAL A 77 4.86 10.95 0.09
N LEU A 78 4.62 11.87 1.02
CA LEU A 78 5.49 13.03 1.22
C LEU A 78 6.92 12.61 1.53
N TYR A 79 7.11 11.63 2.41
CA TYR A 79 8.44 11.09 2.68
C TYR A 79 9.11 10.58 1.41
N LEU A 80 8.40 9.78 0.62
CA LEU A 80 8.97 9.12 -0.57
C LEU A 80 9.30 10.10 -1.70
N VAL A 81 8.59 11.22 -1.81
CA VAL A 81 8.83 12.21 -2.88
C VAL A 81 9.70 13.39 -2.44
N SER A 82 10.08 13.43 -1.17
CA SER A 82 10.85 14.55 -0.62
C SER A 82 12.33 14.19 -0.48
N ASP A 83 13.12 15.19 -0.13
CA ASP A 83 14.54 15.03 0.15
C ASP A 83 14.82 14.22 1.42
N ALA A 84 13.79 13.94 2.22
CA ALA A 84 13.93 13.07 3.39
C ALA A 84 14.26 11.62 3.02
N SER A 85 14.03 11.22 1.76
CA SER A 85 14.24 9.85 1.29
C SER A 85 15.25 9.73 0.16
N THR A 86 16.22 10.61 0.08
CA THR A 86 17.18 10.65 -1.03
C THR A 86 18.00 9.37 -1.21
N TYR A 87 18.14 8.56 -0.17
CA TYR A 87 18.85 7.27 -0.26
C TYR A 87 17.90 6.07 -0.29
N THR A 88 16.59 6.30 -0.50
CA THR A 88 15.55 5.27 -0.50
C THR A 88 15.08 5.01 -1.92
N THR A 89 15.36 3.81 -2.44
CA THR A 89 14.85 3.36 -3.74
C THR A 89 14.69 1.85 -3.73
N GLY A 90 13.74 1.36 -4.50
CA GLY A 90 13.45 -0.08 -4.61
C GLY A 90 12.68 -0.64 -3.41
N THR A 91 12.19 0.21 -2.51
CA THR A 91 11.51 -0.24 -1.31
C THR A 91 9.99 -0.27 -1.49
N THR A 92 9.35 -1.06 -0.67
CA THR A 92 7.90 -1.12 -0.56
C THR A 92 7.51 -0.74 0.85
N VAL A 93 6.65 0.26 0.98
CA VAL A 93 6.11 0.68 2.28
C VAL A 93 4.67 0.20 2.38
N VAL A 94 4.39 -0.65 3.35
CA VAL A 94 3.05 -1.18 3.59
C VAL A 94 2.39 -0.34 4.67
N VAL A 95 1.21 0.22 4.34
CA VAL A 95 0.44 1.08 5.25
C VAL A 95 -0.96 0.49 5.35
N ASP A 96 -1.11 -0.55 6.17
CA ASP A 96 -2.30 -1.40 6.19
C ASP A 96 -2.86 -1.69 7.59
N GLY A 97 -2.42 -0.94 8.58
CA GLY A 97 -2.86 -1.18 9.96
C GLY A 97 -2.37 -2.50 10.55
N GLY A 98 -1.39 -3.13 9.92
CA GLY A 98 -0.80 -4.39 10.37
C GLY A 98 -1.41 -5.63 9.75
N MET A 99 -2.32 -5.49 8.77
CA MET A 99 -3.05 -6.63 8.21
C MET A 99 -2.13 -7.73 7.67
N LEU A 100 -0.99 -7.34 7.09
CA LEU A 100 -0.03 -8.29 6.51
C LEU A 100 1.12 -8.65 7.46
N ALA A 101 1.05 -8.17 8.68
CA ALA A 101 2.09 -8.48 9.65
C ALA A 101 2.14 -9.97 10.04
#